data_0da70c0a393298528c407c14bb8091ee
#
_entry.id   0da70c0a393298528c407c14bb8091ee
#
_cell.length_a   1.000
_cell.length_b   1.000
_cell.length_c   1.000
_cell.angle_alpha   90.00
_cell.angle_beta   90.00
_cell.angle_gamma   90.00
#
_symmetry.space_group_name_H-M   'P 1'
#
loop_
_entity.id
_entity.type
_entity.pdbx_description
1 polymer ?
#
loop_
_entity_poly.entity_id
_entity_poly.type
_entity_poly.pdbx_seq_one_letter_code
_entity_poly.pdbx_strand_id
1 'polypeptide(L)'
;MASERQLIERVWRALPSQGGADLRVGVGDDAAVIRPRGGADWVVTTDGFLENVHFLPRFHPPGAVGYKALARATSDLAAMGARPRYFLLSLALPEARTGRWLDGFLQGMARAARKFGLVLAGGDTTRYSQVAINLTVLGQIASGCAVLRSGARPGDQLCVSGTLGEAELGLQVLLHGLGRQKQSKNLLRRHFQPEPRLALGEWLARNRIATAMIDLSDGLSTDLAHLCEASGVGARVWSEKIPKPVIPASFRRLKVDPLALALHGGDDYELLFTVPPRLARRLPPSFHGLPISVIGEITSKRETRLINPAGGSKFLRSGGWDPFRRRS
;
A
#
# COMPACT_ATOMS: atom_id res chain seq x y z
N MET A 1 -16.66 1.51 18.72
CA MET A 1 -15.31 0.92 18.83
C MET A 1 -14.31 1.98 18.40
N ALA A 2 -13.11 1.96 18.97
CA ALA A 2 -12.04 2.84 18.51
C ALA A 2 -11.61 2.42 17.10
N SER A 3 -11.29 3.40 16.23
CA SER A 3 -10.66 3.13 14.94
C SER A 3 -9.20 2.70 15.13
N GLU A 4 -8.62 2.04 14.13
CA GLU A 4 -7.20 1.67 14.14
C GLU A 4 -6.31 2.87 14.49
N ARG A 5 -6.54 3.99 13.85
CA ARG A 5 -5.82 5.25 14.12
C ARG A 5 -5.90 5.68 15.58
N GLN A 6 -7.08 5.62 16.22
CA GLN A 6 -7.22 5.96 17.64
C GLN A 6 -6.42 5.03 18.54
N LEU A 7 -6.28 3.75 18.16
CA LEU A 7 -5.44 2.79 18.87
C LEU A 7 -3.96 3.10 18.68
N ILE A 8 -3.50 3.40 17.46
CA ILE A 8 -2.13 3.81 17.16
C ILE A 8 -1.76 5.05 17.98
N GLU A 9 -2.61 6.08 17.99
CA GLU A 9 -2.39 7.29 18.79
C GLU A 9 -2.29 7.00 20.29
N ARG A 10 -3.11 6.08 20.81
CA ARG A 10 -3.07 5.66 22.23
C ARG A 10 -1.77 4.95 22.55
N VAL A 11 -1.31 4.03 21.71
CA VAL A 11 -0.02 3.34 21.86
C VAL A 11 1.13 4.34 21.82
N TRP A 12 1.11 5.23 20.86
CA TRP A 12 2.15 6.27 20.70
C TRP A 12 2.28 7.19 21.93
N ARG A 13 1.15 7.59 22.50
CA ARG A 13 1.16 8.41 23.73
C ARG A 13 1.61 7.67 24.99
N ALA A 14 1.45 6.36 25.01
CA ALA A 14 1.78 5.53 26.17
C ALA A 14 3.25 5.07 26.19
N LEU A 15 3.94 5.09 25.07
CA LEU A 15 5.29 4.57 24.92
C LEU A 15 6.30 5.68 24.61
N PRO A 16 7.58 5.52 25.03
CA PRO A 16 8.64 6.44 24.65
C PRO A 16 8.84 6.43 23.15
N SER A 17 8.35 7.45 22.46
CA SER A 17 8.41 7.59 21.01
C SER A 17 9.25 8.78 20.55
N GLN A 18 9.82 9.54 21.50
CA GLN A 18 10.67 10.71 21.26
C GLN A 18 12.03 10.52 21.91
N GLY A 19 13.08 11.10 21.31
CA GLY A 19 14.40 11.18 21.95
C GLY A 19 15.50 10.33 21.33
N GLY A 20 15.26 9.55 20.30
CA GLY A 20 16.35 8.92 19.53
C GLY A 20 17.06 9.94 18.65
N ALA A 21 18.34 10.26 18.92
CA ALA A 21 19.10 11.25 18.15
C ALA A 21 19.16 10.92 16.64
N ASP A 22 19.02 9.65 16.29
CA ASP A 22 19.07 9.15 14.91
C ASP A 22 17.69 8.95 14.28
N LEU A 23 16.60 9.00 15.05
CA LEU A 23 15.22 8.88 14.54
C LEU A 23 14.81 10.20 13.86
N ARG A 24 14.59 10.17 12.55
CA ARG A 24 14.19 11.36 11.75
C ARG A 24 12.69 11.41 11.48
N VAL A 25 12.09 10.26 11.25
CA VAL A 25 10.64 10.08 11.07
C VAL A 25 10.22 8.90 11.95
N GLY A 26 9.20 9.09 12.76
CA GLY A 26 8.64 8.05 13.62
C GLY A 26 7.22 7.69 13.21
N VAL A 27 6.36 7.48 14.20
CA VAL A 27 4.94 7.13 13.99
C VAL A 27 4.21 8.24 13.24
N GLY A 28 3.44 7.88 12.20
CA GLY A 28 2.63 8.81 11.41
C GLY A 28 2.96 8.86 9.92
N ASP A 29 3.99 8.14 9.49
CA ASP A 29 4.35 7.95 8.07
C ASP A 29 4.33 6.47 7.72
N ASP A 30 4.55 6.12 6.43
CA ASP A 30 4.56 4.73 5.94
C ASP A 30 5.65 3.89 6.64
N ALA A 31 6.77 4.50 6.99
CA ALA A 31 7.86 3.84 7.68
C ALA A 31 8.65 4.80 8.57
N ALA A 32 9.35 4.26 9.56
CA ALA A 32 10.32 5.02 10.32
C ALA A 32 11.58 5.29 9.50
N VAL A 33 12.20 6.46 9.70
CA VAL A 33 13.50 6.83 9.10
C VAL A 33 14.53 7.01 10.20
N ILE A 34 15.57 6.18 10.15
CA ILE A 34 16.68 6.21 11.08
C ILE A 34 17.94 6.62 10.30
N ARG A 35 18.66 7.63 10.79
CA ARG A 35 19.91 8.14 10.21
C ARG A 35 21.07 7.88 11.15
N PRO A 36 21.81 6.75 11.01
CA PRO A 36 23.04 6.55 11.76
C PRO A 36 24.09 7.57 11.35
N ARG A 37 25.04 7.85 12.24
CA ARG A 37 26.15 8.75 11.93
C ARG A 37 26.96 8.23 10.73
N GLY A 38 27.17 9.09 9.73
CA GLY A 38 28.05 8.82 8.59
C GLY A 38 27.48 7.90 7.51
N GLY A 39 26.16 7.68 7.45
CA GLY A 39 25.55 6.73 6.50
C GLY A 39 24.34 7.22 5.74
N ALA A 40 23.76 6.32 4.95
CA ALA A 40 22.44 6.48 4.36
C ALA A 40 21.33 6.40 5.42
N ASP A 41 20.17 6.95 5.12
CA ASP A 41 18.99 6.76 5.98
C ASP A 41 18.49 5.31 5.83
N TRP A 42 18.16 4.69 6.96
CA TRP A 42 17.45 3.42 7.01
C TRP A 42 15.95 3.70 7.15
N VAL A 43 15.18 3.05 6.29
CA VAL A 43 13.72 3.05 6.31
C VAL A 43 13.28 1.71 6.86
N VAL A 44 12.49 1.71 7.94
CA VAL A 44 12.11 0.50 8.66
C VAL A 44 10.60 0.51 8.86
N THR A 45 9.94 -0.54 8.40
CA THR A 45 8.50 -0.76 8.60
C THR A 45 8.23 -2.15 9.12
N THR A 46 7.05 -2.34 9.71
CA THR A 46 6.55 -3.65 10.14
C THR A 46 5.09 -3.81 9.77
N ASP A 47 4.73 -4.99 9.26
CA ASP A 47 3.38 -5.29 8.79
C ASP A 47 2.93 -6.70 9.24
N GLY A 48 1.72 -6.78 9.78
CA GLY A 48 1.07 -8.02 10.19
C GLY A 48 0.20 -8.59 9.07
N PHE A 49 0.26 -9.91 8.87
CA PHE A 49 -0.57 -10.61 7.88
C PHE A 49 -1.20 -11.85 8.52
N LEU A 50 -2.48 -11.73 8.87
CA LEU A 50 -3.19 -12.65 9.76
C LEU A 50 -4.22 -13.48 9.01
N GLU A 51 -4.29 -14.76 9.35
CA GLU A 51 -5.34 -15.68 8.90
C GLU A 51 -6.73 -15.18 9.31
N ASN A 52 -7.70 -15.29 8.41
CA ASN A 52 -9.10 -14.84 8.53
C ASN A 52 -9.30 -13.30 8.66
N VAL A 53 -8.22 -12.52 8.63
CA VAL A 53 -8.26 -11.06 8.57
C VAL A 53 -7.78 -10.59 7.19
N HIS A 54 -6.57 -10.94 6.82
CA HIS A 54 -5.92 -10.50 5.59
C HIS A 54 -5.93 -11.58 4.49
N PHE A 55 -6.08 -12.83 4.84
CA PHE A 55 -6.23 -13.93 3.90
C PHE A 55 -7.13 -15.03 4.43
N LEU A 56 -7.80 -15.72 3.53
CA LEU A 56 -8.69 -16.84 3.82
C LEU A 56 -8.04 -18.14 3.32
N PRO A 57 -7.68 -19.09 4.22
CA PRO A 57 -6.93 -20.29 3.83
C PRO A 57 -7.61 -21.16 2.75
N ARG A 58 -8.95 -21.14 2.72
CA ARG A 58 -9.72 -21.89 1.70
C ARG A 58 -9.59 -21.32 0.30
N PHE A 59 -9.19 -20.05 0.15
CA PHE A 59 -9.10 -19.36 -1.12
C PHE A 59 -7.67 -18.97 -1.52
N HIS A 60 -6.78 -18.84 -0.53
CA HIS A 60 -5.41 -18.35 -0.76
C HIS A 60 -4.42 -19.51 -0.71
N PRO A 61 -3.83 -19.91 -1.84
CA PRO A 61 -2.77 -20.92 -1.84
C PRO A 61 -1.58 -20.46 -0.97
N PRO A 62 -0.89 -21.40 -0.29
CA PRO A 62 0.23 -21.05 0.60
C PRO A 62 1.29 -20.16 -0.06
N GLY A 63 1.63 -20.46 -1.32
CA GLY A 63 2.58 -19.66 -2.08
C GLY A 63 2.12 -18.24 -2.40
N ALA A 64 0.80 -18.00 -2.50
CA ALA A 64 0.23 -16.66 -2.63
C ALA A 64 0.30 -15.92 -1.28
N VAL A 65 0.02 -16.61 -0.17
CA VAL A 65 0.15 -16.04 1.19
C VAL A 65 1.57 -15.56 1.45
N GLY A 66 2.59 -16.41 1.19
CA GLY A 66 3.99 -16.03 1.41
C GLY A 66 4.46 -14.89 0.51
N TYR A 67 4.05 -14.88 -0.76
CA TYR A 67 4.38 -13.80 -1.68
C TYR A 67 3.73 -12.47 -1.24
N LYS A 68 2.41 -12.48 -1.00
CA LYS A 68 1.64 -11.29 -0.67
C LYS A 68 2.06 -10.69 0.65
N ALA A 69 2.34 -11.51 1.67
CA ALA A 69 2.81 -11.03 2.96
C ALA A 69 4.07 -10.15 2.81
N LEU A 70 5.09 -10.63 2.06
CA LEU A 70 6.31 -9.86 1.86
C LEU A 70 6.11 -8.66 0.92
N ALA A 71 5.26 -8.78 -0.10
CA ALA A 71 4.95 -7.69 -1.01
C ALA A 71 4.30 -6.50 -0.30
N ARG A 72 3.34 -6.75 0.58
CA ARG A 72 2.67 -5.72 1.40
C ARG A 72 3.69 -4.90 2.19
N ALA A 73 4.43 -5.55 3.08
CA ALA A 73 5.44 -4.87 3.91
C ALA A 73 6.52 -4.15 3.09
N THR A 74 6.80 -4.62 1.86
CA THR A 74 7.75 -3.97 0.95
C THR A 74 7.18 -2.71 0.32
N SER A 75 5.87 -2.57 0.24
CA SER A 75 5.20 -1.42 -0.39
C SER A 75 5.48 -0.10 0.33
N ASP A 76 5.59 -0.12 1.65
CA ASP A 76 5.98 1.05 2.45
C ASP A 76 7.36 1.58 2.05
N LEU A 77 8.31 0.68 1.73
CA LEU A 77 9.61 1.10 1.23
C LEU A 77 9.50 1.81 -0.13
N ALA A 78 8.58 1.35 -1.00
CA ALA A 78 8.30 2.02 -2.27
C ALA A 78 7.71 3.42 -2.04
N ALA A 79 6.77 3.55 -1.08
CA ALA A 79 6.16 4.82 -0.68
C ALA A 79 7.18 5.83 -0.16
N MET A 80 8.22 5.36 0.52
CA MET A 80 9.31 6.20 1.02
C MET A 80 10.44 6.42 -0.01
N GLY A 81 10.40 5.75 -1.18
CA GLY A 81 11.44 5.79 -2.20
C GLY A 81 12.71 5.02 -1.82
N ALA A 82 12.64 4.12 -0.84
CA ALA A 82 13.77 3.37 -0.33
C ALA A 82 14.02 2.08 -1.12
N ARG A 83 15.29 1.72 -1.25
CA ARG A 83 15.71 0.46 -1.85
C ARG A 83 15.69 -0.66 -0.80
N PRO A 84 14.93 -1.77 -1.01
CA PRO A 84 14.90 -2.89 -0.08
C PRO A 84 16.27 -3.51 0.18
N ARG A 85 16.49 -3.99 1.40
CA ARG A 85 17.73 -4.65 1.82
C ARG A 85 17.50 -5.94 2.58
N TYR A 86 16.81 -5.86 3.71
CA TYR A 86 16.66 -6.98 4.63
C TYR A 86 15.22 -7.10 5.09
N PHE A 87 14.86 -8.28 5.55
CA PHE A 87 13.63 -8.48 6.30
C PHE A 87 13.82 -9.47 7.46
N LEU A 88 13.00 -9.33 8.48
CA LEU A 88 12.83 -10.27 9.59
C LEU A 88 11.44 -10.91 9.46
N LEU A 89 11.35 -12.21 9.72
CA LEU A 89 10.10 -12.96 9.68
C LEU A 89 9.77 -13.48 11.08
N SER A 90 8.69 -13.01 11.68
CA SER A 90 8.07 -13.65 12.83
C SER A 90 6.86 -14.45 12.37
N LEU A 91 6.90 -15.78 12.55
CA LEU A 91 5.92 -16.72 12.03
C LEU A 91 5.33 -17.56 13.16
N ALA A 92 4.03 -17.38 13.41
CA ALA A 92 3.26 -18.26 14.28
C ALA A 92 2.30 -19.10 13.45
N LEU A 93 2.27 -20.43 13.66
CA LEU A 93 1.44 -21.33 12.87
C LEU A 93 1.00 -22.58 13.65
N PRO A 94 -0.13 -23.22 13.25
CA PRO A 94 -0.54 -24.49 13.81
C PRO A 94 0.41 -25.62 13.37
N GLU A 95 0.58 -26.62 14.22
CA GLU A 95 1.38 -27.81 13.93
C GLU A 95 0.98 -28.47 12.59
N ALA A 96 -0.30 -28.55 12.31
CA ALA A 96 -0.83 -29.14 11.06
C ALA A 96 -0.37 -28.39 9.79
N ARG A 97 0.21 -27.20 9.91
CA ARG A 97 0.71 -26.40 8.77
C ARG A 97 2.23 -26.37 8.65
N THR A 98 2.95 -27.15 9.44
CA THR A 98 4.44 -27.21 9.42
C THR A 98 5.02 -28.03 8.24
N GLY A 99 4.18 -28.78 7.51
CA GLY A 99 4.59 -29.57 6.35
C GLY A 99 4.38 -28.83 5.02
N ARG A 100 3.66 -29.46 4.08
CA ARG A 100 3.45 -28.97 2.69
C ARG A 100 2.94 -27.53 2.60
N TRP A 101 2.13 -27.10 3.57
CA TRP A 101 1.65 -25.73 3.59
C TRP A 101 2.82 -24.75 3.79
N LEU A 102 3.70 -25.04 4.75
CA LEU A 102 4.89 -24.22 5.03
C LEU A 102 5.84 -24.20 3.82
N ASP A 103 6.07 -25.37 3.18
CA ASP A 103 6.91 -25.43 1.99
C ASP A 103 6.40 -24.51 0.89
N GLY A 104 5.10 -24.55 0.61
CA GLY A 104 4.46 -23.68 -0.38
C GLY A 104 4.56 -22.19 0.01
N PHE A 105 4.32 -21.86 1.28
CA PHE A 105 4.46 -20.53 1.82
C PHE A 105 5.88 -19.97 1.64
N LEU A 106 6.89 -20.74 2.05
CA LEU A 106 8.30 -20.35 1.92
C LEU A 106 8.72 -20.20 0.46
N GLN A 107 8.27 -21.07 -0.45
CA GLN A 107 8.50 -20.90 -1.89
C GLN A 107 7.91 -19.59 -2.42
N GLY A 108 6.70 -19.22 -1.98
CA GLY A 108 6.08 -17.95 -2.35
C GLY A 108 6.86 -16.75 -1.85
N MET A 109 7.23 -16.76 -0.58
CA MET A 109 8.04 -15.70 0.05
C MET A 109 9.42 -15.59 -0.60
N ALA A 110 10.09 -16.70 -0.88
CA ALA A 110 11.38 -16.71 -1.57
C ALA A 110 11.31 -16.11 -2.98
N ARG A 111 10.20 -16.33 -3.72
CA ARG A 111 9.99 -15.66 -5.03
C ARG A 111 9.85 -14.15 -4.85
N ALA A 112 9.08 -13.69 -3.86
CA ALA A 112 8.94 -12.27 -3.57
C ALA A 112 10.29 -11.65 -3.14
N ALA A 113 11.02 -12.30 -2.22
CA ALA A 113 12.32 -11.84 -1.75
C ALA A 113 13.33 -11.65 -2.90
N ARG A 114 13.44 -12.65 -3.78
CA ARG A 114 14.29 -12.55 -4.99
C ARG A 114 13.85 -11.42 -5.91
N LYS A 115 12.54 -11.29 -6.14
CA LYS A 115 12.00 -10.24 -7.03
C LYS A 115 12.26 -8.83 -6.51
N PHE A 116 12.14 -8.65 -5.20
CA PHE A 116 12.28 -7.33 -4.56
C PHE A 116 13.70 -7.03 -4.04
N GLY A 117 14.63 -7.98 -4.18
CA GLY A 117 16.02 -7.81 -3.75
C GLY A 117 16.20 -7.81 -2.23
N LEU A 118 15.34 -8.56 -1.51
CA LEU A 118 15.34 -8.67 -0.06
C LEU A 118 16.08 -9.93 0.40
N VAL A 119 16.84 -9.81 1.49
CA VAL A 119 17.56 -10.91 2.16
C VAL A 119 16.96 -11.12 3.55
N LEU A 120 16.63 -12.37 3.89
CA LEU A 120 16.21 -12.72 5.25
C LEU A 120 17.39 -12.56 6.21
N ALA A 121 17.23 -11.69 7.21
CA ALA A 121 18.25 -11.39 8.21
C ALA A 121 18.03 -12.12 9.55
N GLY A 122 16.84 -12.68 9.77
CA GLY A 122 16.51 -13.41 11.00
C GLY A 122 15.00 -13.46 11.22
N GLY A 123 14.60 -13.83 12.41
CA GLY A 123 13.18 -13.90 12.76
C GLY A 123 12.94 -14.80 13.96
N ASP A 124 11.66 -15.17 14.15
CA ASP A 124 11.21 -16.06 15.20
C ASP A 124 10.11 -16.99 14.69
N THR A 125 9.99 -18.19 15.27
CA THR A 125 8.91 -19.13 14.95
C THR A 125 8.31 -19.71 16.21
N THR A 126 6.97 -19.73 16.26
CA THR A 126 6.27 -20.29 17.41
C THR A 126 5.00 -21.05 17.01
N ARG A 127 4.49 -21.89 17.88
CA ARG A 127 3.23 -22.58 17.68
C ARG A 127 2.06 -21.68 18.10
N TYR A 128 1.04 -21.59 17.22
CA TYR A 128 -0.19 -20.86 17.52
C TYR A 128 -1.39 -21.53 16.84
N SER A 129 -2.60 -21.18 17.21
CA SER A 129 -3.83 -21.79 16.69
C SER A 129 -4.18 -21.39 15.26
N GLN A 130 -3.69 -20.26 14.78
CA GLN A 130 -3.89 -19.70 13.44
C GLN A 130 -2.55 -19.26 12.85
N VAL A 131 -2.50 -19.02 11.55
CA VAL A 131 -1.30 -18.44 10.93
C VAL A 131 -1.28 -16.94 11.20
N ALA A 132 -0.23 -16.50 11.88
CA ALA A 132 0.09 -15.09 12.06
C ALA A 132 1.52 -14.84 11.55
N ILE A 133 1.64 -13.92 10.62
CA ILE A 133 2.89 -13.54 10.00
C ILE A 133 3.14 -12.09 10.35
N ASN A 134 4.32 -11.78 10.86
CA ASN A 134 4.76 -10.40 11.03
C ASN A 134 6.11 -10.23 10.33
N LEU A 135 6.22 -9.20 9.52
CA LEU A 135 7.40 -8.89 8.72
C LEU A 135 7.90 -7.51 9.10
N THR A 136 9.16 -7.43 9.50
CA THR A 136 9.87 -6.15 9.59
C THR A 136 10.78 -6.05 8.38
N VAL A 137 10.61 -4.99 7.58
CA VAL A 137 11.36 -4.78 6.33
C VAL A 137 12.22 -3.55 6.46
N LEU A 138 13.47 -3.66 5.99
CA LEU A 138 14.46 -2.60 6.06
C LEU A 138 14.92 -2.23 4.66
N GLY A 139 14.93 -0.94 4.38
CA GLY A 139 15.46 -0.37 3.14
C GLY A 139 16.45 0.75 3.40
N GLN A 140 17.14 1.18 2.37
CA GLN A 140 18.08 2.30 2.42
C GLN A 140 17.74 3.35 1.38
N ILE A 141 17.97 4.60 1.73
CA ILE A 141 17.86 5.74 0.84
C ILE A 141 18.98 6.75 1.16
N ALA A 142 19.34 7.58 0.18
CA ALA A 142 20.28 8.67 0.43
C ALA A 142 19.74 9.60 1.53
N SER A 143 20.61 10.08 2.41
CA SER A 143 20.21 10.91 3.54
C SER A 143 19.37 12.11 3.14
N GLY A 144 18.22 12.27 3.78
CA GLY A 144 17.28 13.35 3.53
C GLY A 144 16.50 13.26 2.22
N CYS A 145 16.51 12.10 1.55
CA CYS A 145 15.81 11.87 0.29
C CYS A 145 14.50 11.06 0.45
N ALA A 146 14.19 10.56 1.64
CA ALA A 146 12.92 9.87 1.88
C ALA A 146 11.75 10.80 1.57
N VAL A 147 10.79 10.31 0.77
CA VAL A 147 9.54 11.02 0.52
C VAL A 147 8.58 10.66 1.64
N LEU A 148 7.89 11.64 2.19
CA LEU A 148 6.98 11.47 3.32
C LEU A 148 5.54 11.64 2.87
N ARG A 149 4.60 11.23 3.70
CA ARG A 149 3.17 11.59 3.54
C ARG A 149 2.96 13.09 3.68
N SER A 150 3.80 13.76 4.46
CA SER A 150 3.81 15.21 4.63
C SER A 150 4.64 15.89 3.54
N GLY A 151 4.20 17.08 3.10
CA GLY A 151 4.95 17.87 2.11
C GLY A 151 4.17 18.27 0.87
N ALA A 152 2.94 17.75 0.70
CA ALA A 152 2.03 18.21 -0.34
C ALA A 152 1.64 19.68 -0.14
N ARG A 153 1.55 20.44 -1.23
CA ARG A 153 1.26 21.88 -1.20
C ARG A 153 0.08 22.21 -2.10
N PRO A 154 -0.75 23.19 -1.75
CA PRO A 154 -1.81 23.68 -2.64
C PRO A 154 -1.26 23.97 -4.05
N GLY A 155 -1.97 23.47 -5.07
CA GLY A 155 -1.57 23.56 -6.48
C GLY A 155 -0.73 22.39 -6.98
N ASP A 156 -0.25 21.48 -6.12
CA ASP A 156 0.41 20.25 -6.55
C ASP A 156 -0.59 19.36 -7.29
N GLN A 157 -0.15 18.73 -8.37
CA GLN A 157 -0.92 17.70 -9.05
C GLN A 157 -0.95 16.42 -8.20
N LEU A 158 -2.13 15.81 -8.10
CA LEU A 158 -2.33 14.53 -7.44
C LEU A 158 -2.24 13.41 -8.50
N CYS A 159 -1.31 12.50 -8.32
CA CYS A 159 -0.97 11.46 -9.29
C CYS A 159 -1.10 10.07 -8.67
N VAL A 160 -1.48 9.08 -9.50
CA VAL A 160 -1.44 7.65 -9.13
C VAL A 160 -0.73 6.84 -10.20
N SER A 161 -0.09 5.76 -9.77
CA SER A 161 0.42 4.73 -10.67
C SER A 161 -0.63 3.64 -10.95
N GLY A 162 -0.53 2.97 -12.09
CA GLY A 162 -1.28 1.76 -12.43
C GLY A 162 -2.79 1.95 -12.53
N THR A 163 -3.53 0.88 -12.20
CA THR A 163 -4.99 0.81 -12.18
C THR A 163 -5.44 0.45 -10.77
N LEU A 164 -6.44 1.16 -10.26
CA LEU A 164 -6.94 1.00 -8.89
C LEU A 164 -8.16 0.09 -8.86
N GLY A 165 -8.30 -0.70 -7.77
CA GLY A 165 -9.43 -1.59 -7.52
C GLY A 165 -9.35 -2.94 -8.23
N GLU A 166 -8.24 -3.26 -8.94
CA GLU A 166 -8.08 -4.59 -9.57
C GLU A 166 -7.88 -5.70 -8.54
N ALA A 167 -7.19 -5.42 -7.44
CA ALA A 167 -6.97 -6.39 -6.36
C ALA A 167 -8.29 -6.73 -5.65
N GLU A 168 -9.11 -5.74 -5.33
CA GLU A 168 -10.44 -5.94 -4.76
C GLU A 168 -11.38 -6.67 -5.73
N LEU A 169 -11.38 -6.32 -7.02
CA LEU A 169 -12.15 -7.07 -8.02
C LEU A 169 -11.71 -8.54 -8.08
N GLY A 170 -10.39 -8.80 -7.94
CA GLY A 170 -9.84 -10.15 -7.85
C GLY A 170 -10.37 -10.91 -6.63
N LEU A 171 -10.47 -10.26 -5.47
CA LEU A 171 -11.08 -10.81 -4.27
C LEU A 171 -12.57 -11.12 -4.48
N GLN A 172 -13.34 -10.20 -5.06
CA GLN A 172 -14.76 -10.42 -5.34
C GLN A 172 -14.98 -11.61 -6.30
N VAL A 173 -14.16 -11.72 -7.34
CA VAL A 173 -14.17 -12.86 -8.27
C VAL A 173 -13.88 -14.19 -7.54
N LEU A 174 -12.93 -14.18 -6.60
CA LEU A 174 -12.56 -15.33 -5.80
C LEU A 174 -13.69 -15.76 -4.86
N LEU A 175 -14.25 -14.83 -4.10
CA LEU A 175 -15.31 -15.08 -3.12
C LEU A 175 -16.61 -15.61 -3.77
N HIS A 176 -16.91 -15.18 -5.00
CA HIS A 176 -18.08 -15.63 -5.76
C HIS A 176 -17.82 -16.88 -6.62
N GLY A 177 -16.70 -17.58 -6.42
CA GLY A 177 -16.40 -18.83 -7.10
C GLY A 177 -16.08 -18.70 -8.60
N LEU A 178 -15.72 -17.48 -9.06
CA LEU A 178 -15.43 -17.18 -10.46
C LEU A 178 -13.96 -17.35 -10.83
N GLY A 179 -13.12 -17.78 -9.89
CA GLY A 179 -11.66 -17.83 -10.03
C GLY A 179 -11.14 -18.75 -11.14
N ARG A 180 -11.95 -19.72 -11.60
CA ARG A 180 -11.56 -20.66 -12.67
C ARG A 180 -11.75 -20.10 -14.08
N GLN A 181 -12.37 -18.95 -14.24
CA GLN A 181 -12.60 -18.35 -15.56
C GLN A 181 -11.29 -17.79 -16.12
N LYS A 182 -11.10 -17.85 -17.44
CA LYS A 182 -9.89 -17.33 -18.12
C LYS A 182 -9.64 -15.86 -17.79
N GLN A 183 -10.70 -15.05 -17.73
CA GLN A 183 -10.68 -13.62 -17.43
C GLN A 183 -10.25 -13.30 -15.98
N SER A 184 -10.35 -14.27 -15.07
CA SER A 184 -9.95 -14.10 -13.66
C SER A 184 -8.44 -14.07 -13.46
N LYS A 185 -7.65 -14.66 -14.38
CA LYS A 185 -6.23 -14.89 -14.19
C LYS A 185 -5.43 -13.65 -13.80
N ASN A 186 -5.64 -12.54 -14.51
CA ASN A 186 -4.92 -11.28 -14.22
C ASN A 186 -5.40 -10.66 -12.92
N LEU A 187 -6.70 -10.64 -12.64
CA LEU A 187 -7.28 -10.11 -11.41
C LEU A 187 -6.80 -10.88 -10.18
N LEU A 188 -6.81 -12.23 -10.26
CA LEU A 188 -6.27 -13.08 -9.20
C LEU A 188 -4.77 -12.88 -9.02
N ARG A 189 -4.02 -12.66 -10.11
CA ARG A 189 -2.60 -12.32 -10.01
C ARG A 189 -2.40 -11.00 -9.28
N ARG A 190 -3.19 -9.96 -9.57
CA ARG A 190 -3.14 -8.68 -8.85
C ARG A 190 -3.42 -8.87 -7.36
N HIS A 191 -4.46 -9.65 -7.03
CA HIS A 191 -4.82 -9.92 -5.64
C HIS A 191 -3.78 -10.77 -4.89
N PHE A 192 -3.25 -11.85 -5.51
CA PHE A 192 -2.34 -12.79 -4.86
C PHE A 192 -0.87 -12.37 -4.88
N GLN A 193 -0.47 -11.61 -5.88
CA GLN A 193 0.92 -11.25 -6.14
C GLN A 193 1.03 -9.76 -6.50
N PRO A 194 0.69 -8.87 -5.55
CA PRO A 194 0.83 -7.44 -5.79
C PRO A 194 2.29 -7.08 -6.06
N GLU A 195 2.49 -5.98 -6.77
CA GLU A 195 3.80 -5.48 -7.17
C GLU A 195 4.06 -4.10 -6.54
N PRO A 196 4.77 -4.03 -5.41
CA PRO A 196 5.24 -2.75 -4.86
C PRO A 196 5.99 -1.94 -5.90
N ARG A 197 5.71 -0.66 -6.01
CA ARG A 197 6.24 0.22 -7.06
C ARG A 197 7.64 0.75 -6.75
N LEU A 198 8.54 -0.13 -6.31
CA LEU A 198 9.89 0.18 -5.84
C LEU A 198 10.68 1.06 -6.81
N ALA A 199 10.75 0.66 -8.09
CA ALA A 199 11.51 1.41 -9.09
C ALA A 199 10.95 2.82 -9.31
N LEU A 200 9.61 2.98 -9.31
CA LEU A 200 8.97 4.28 -9.44
C LEU A 200 9.21 5.13 -8.19
N GLY A 201 9.03 4.56 -6.99
CA GLY A 201 9.29 5.27 -5.73
C GLY A 201 10.73 5.76 -5.62
N GLU A 202 11.71 4.88 -5.88
CA GLU A 202 13.14 5.25 -5.92
C GLU A 202 13.40 6.38 -6.94
N TRP A 203 12.82 6.30 -8.13
CA TRP A 203 12.99 7.32 -9.15
C TRP A 203 12.38 8.67 -8.75
N LEU A 204 11.16 8.67 -8.19
CA LEU A 204 10.49 9.89 -7.70
C LEU A 204 11.29 10.57 -6.59
N ALA A 205 11.78 9.80 -5.63
CA ALA A 205 12.60 10.28 -4.53
C ALA A 205 13.96 10.82 -4.99
N ARG A 206 14.71 10.03 -5.76
CA ARG A 206 16.06 10.39 -6.24
C ARG A 206 16.06 11.64 -7.11
N ASN A 207 15.02 11.83 -7.92
CA ASN A 207 14.88 12.99 -8.79
C ASN A 207 14.14 14.15 -8.13
N ARG A 208 13.72 14.02 -6.87
CA ARG A 208 12.96 15.01 -6.10
C ARG A 208 11.72 15.51 -6.86
N ILE A 209 10.99 14.59 -7.48
CA ILE A 209 9.79 14.89 -8.26
C ILE A 209 8.57 14.94 -7.35
N ALA A 210 8.40 13.95 -6.47
CA ALA A 210 7.29 13.91 -5.53
C ALA A 210 7.54 14.86 -4.35
N THR A 211 6.49 15.60 -3.93
CA THR A 211 6.47 16.42 -2.72
C THR A 211 5.92 15.65 -1.53
N ALA A 212 4.96 14.74 -1.75
CA ALA A 212 4.47 13.77 -0.78
C ALA A 212 4.14 12.46 -1.50
N MET A 213 4.16 11.35 -0.78
CA MET A 213 3.87 10.02 -1.34
C MET A 213 3.35 9.08 -0.25
N ILE A 214 2.49 8.16 -0.65
CA ILE A 214 1.94 7.06 0.15
C ILE A 214 1.65 5.89 -0.80
N ASP A 215 1.70 4.65 -0.33
CA ASP A 215 1.16 3.53 -1.09
C ASP A 215 -0.37 3.40 -0.92
N LEU A 216 -1.02 2.69 -1.82
CA LEU A 216 -2.46 2.45 -1.79
C LEU A 216 -2.73 1.03 -1.28
N SER A 217 -2.81 0.90 0.04
CA SER A 217 -3.05 -0.35 0.76
C SER A 217 -4.50 -0.50 1.21
N ASP A 218 -5.13 0.58 1.71
CA ASP A 218 -6.49 0.58 2.23
C ASP A 218 -7.52 1.10 1.24
N GLY A 219 -7.06 1.71 0.15
CA GLY A 219 -7.85 2.29 -0.92
C GLY A 219 -7.76 3.81 -0.99
N LEU A 220 -7.85 4.34 -2.21
CA LEU A 220 -7.60 5.75 -2.53
C LEU A 220 -8.27 6.74 -1.57
N SER A 221 -9.51 6.48 -1.15
CA SER A 221 -10.24 7.40 -0.27
C SER A 221 -9.66 7.51 1.14
N THR A 222 -9.06 6.43 1.64
CA THR A 222 -8.46 6.37 2.97
C THR A 222 -7.02 6.87 2.93
N ASP A 223 -6.22 6.39 1.98
CA ASP A 223 -4.81 6.74 1.88
C ASP A 223 -4.61 8.20 1.48
N LEU A 224 -5.48 8.74 0.60
CA LEU A 224 -5.50 10.18 0.29
C LEU A 224 -5.85 11.04 1.53
N ALA A 225 -6.77 10.57 2.37
CA ALA A 225 -7.09 11.30 3.60
C ALA A 225 -5.88 11.35 4.54
N HIS A 226 -5.11 10.26 4.66
CA HIS A 226 -3.88 10.22 5.44
C HIS A 226 -2.81 11.19 4.90
N LEU A 227 -2.59 11.20 3.57
CA LEU A 227 -1.65 12.11 2.92
C LEU A 227 -2.06 13.59 3.11
N CYS A 228 -3.33 13.89 2.91
CA CYS A 228 -3.87 15.24 3.08
C CYS A 228 -3.73 15.74 4.52
N GLU A 229 -4.01 14.87 5.47
CA GLU A 229 -3.89 15.19 6.88
C GLU A 229 -2.44 15.40 7.31
N ALA A 230 -1.53 14.49 6.96
CA ALA A 230 -0.11 14.63 7.25
C ALA A 230 0.50 15.91 6.64
N SER A 231 -0.05 16.36 5.52
CA SER A 231 0.37 17.59 4.83
C SER A 231 -0.41 18.85 5.26
N GLY A 232 -1.49 18.71 6.05
CA GLY A 232 -2.34 19.84 6.47
C GLY A 232 -3.14 20.50 5.33
N VAL A 233 -3.48 19.76 4.29
CA VAL A 233 -4.13 20.21 3.04
C VAL A 233 -5.42 19.45 2.77
N GLY A 234 -6.07 19.73 1.64
CA GLY A 234 -7.15 18.92 1.06
C GLY A 234 -6.88 18.62 -0.40
N ALA A 235 -7.85 17.98 -1.08
CA ALA A 235 -7.71 17.60 -2.48
C ALA A 235 -9.02 17.69 -3.24
N ARG A 236 -8.92 17.95 -4.55
CA ARG A 236 -9.97 17.71 -5.54
C ARG A 236 -9.59 16.53 -6.41
N VAL A 237 -10.45 15.54 -6.50
CA VAL A 237 -10.23 14.31 -7.29
C VAL A 237 -11.27 14.26 -8.40
N TRP A 238 -10.86 14.09 -9.65
CA TRP A 238 -11.75 13.97 -10.81
C TRP A 238 -12.10 12.51 -11.06
N SER A 239 -13.36 12.13 -10.86
CA SER A 239 -13.83 10.74 -10.92
C SER A 239 -13.57 10.06 -12.26
N GLU A 240 -13.61 10.82 -13.37
CA GLU A 240 -13.34 10.32 -14.71
C GLU A 240 -11.85 10.06 -14.97
N LYS A 241 -10.96 10.71 -14.23
CA LYS A 241 -9.49 10.56 -14.38
C LYS A 241 -8.91 9.44 -13.52
N ILE A 242 -9.69 8.89 -12.58
CA ILE A 242 -9.24 7.75 -11.78
C ILE A 242 -9.12 6.52 -12.69
N PRO A 243 -7.94 5.87 -12.77
CA PRO A 243 -7.76 4.65 -13.55
C PRO A 243 -8.50 3.48 -12.85
N LYS A 244 -9.67 3.12 -13.36
CA LYS A 244 -10.60 2.11 -12.80
C LYS A 244 -10.44 0.78 -13.50
N PRO A 245 -10.77 -0.35 -12.84
CA PRO A 245 -10.74 -1.66 -13.47
C PRO A 245 -11.85 -1.77 -14.53
N VAL A 246 -11.54 -2.46 -15.62
CA VAL A 246 -12.54 -2.86 -16.61
C VAL A 246 -13.23 -4.13 -16.12
N ILE A 247 -14.56 -4.08 -15.96
CA ILE A 247 -15.33 -5.25 -15.53
C ILE A 247 -15.63 -6.13 -16.76
N PRO A 248 -15.03 -7.32 -16.87
CA PRO A 248 -15.36 -8.25 -17.97
C PRO A 248 -16.85 -8.59 -18.01
N ALA A 249 -17.39 -8.79 -19.21
CA ALA A 249 -18.81 -9.11 -19.38
C ALA A 249 -19.24 -10.37 -18.57
N SER A 250 -18.34 -11.35 -18.42
CA SER A 250 -18.55 -12.53 -17.60
C SER A 250 -18.73 -12.27 -16.10
N PHE A 251 -18.32 -11.08 -15.62
CA PHE A 251 -18.42 -10.69 -14.21
C PHE A 251 -19.50 -9.64 -13.92
N ARG A 252 -20.32 -9.25 -14.92
CA ARG A 252 -21.44 -8.30 -14.73
C ARG A 252 -22.41 -8.70 -13.62
N ARG A 253 -22.56 -10.01 -13.36
CA ARG A 253 -23.38 -10.51 -12.27
C ARG A 253 -22.92 -10.13 -10.88
N LEU A 254 -21.64 -9.74 -10.70
CA LEU A 254 -21.13 -9.23 -9.42
C LEU A 254 -21.73 -7.87 -9.04
N LYS A 255 -22.32 -7.15 -10.00
CA LYS A 255 -22.95 -5.82 -9.80
C LYS A 255 -22.04 -4.83 -9.05
N VAL A 256 -20.72 -4.91 -9.27
CA VAL A 256 -19.74 -4.02 -8.65
C VAL A 256 -19.61 -2.72 -9.42
N ASP A 257 -19.45 -1.61 -8.72
CA ASP A 257 -19.15 -0.32 -9.33
C ASP A 257 -17.64 -0.14 -9.47
N PRO A 258 -17.09 0.02 -10.69
CA PRO A 258 -15.66 0.22 -10.92
C PRO A 258 -15.09 1.44 -10.18
N LEU A 259 -15.89 2.51 -10.04
CA LEU A 259 -15.44 3.68 -9.29
C LEU A 259 -15.36 3.41 -7.79
N ALA A 260 -16.33 2.71 -7.24
CA ALA A 260 -16.31 2.30 -5.83
C ALA A 260 -15.13 1.37 -5.54
N LEU A 261 -14.83 0.41 -6.44
CA LEU A 261 -13.65 -0.45 -6.31
C LEU A 261 -12.34 0.37 -6.30
N ALA A 262 -12.19 1.34 -7.20
CA ALA A 262 -11.00 2.17 -7.27
C ALA A 262 -10.86 3.16 -6.10
N LEU A 263 -11.98 3.60 -5.52
CA LEU A 263 -11.98 4.53 -4.38
C LEU A 263 -11.73 3.83 -3.04
N HIS A 264 -12.31 2.64 -2.87
CA HIS A 264 -12.43 1.99 -1.55
C HIS A 264 -11.85 0.58 -1.50
N GLY A 265 -11.45 0.01 -2.64
CA GLY A 265 -10.78 -1.29 -2.69
C GLY A 265 -9.35 -1.17 -2.18
N GLY A 266 -8.94 -2.08 -1.31
CA GLY A 266 -7.58 -2.17 -0.82
C GLY A 266 -6.71 -3.13 -1.62
N ASP A 267 -5.47 -3.30 -1.16
CA ASP A 267 -4.49 -4.26 -1.68
C ASP A 267 -3.93 -3.96 -3.09
N ASP A 268 -4.08 -2.74 -3.62
CA ASP A 268 -3.55 -2.37 -4.94
C ASP A 268 -2.02 -2.18 -4.92
N TYR A 269 -1.46 -1.63 -3.83
CA TYR A 269 -0.03 -1.33 -3.66
C TYR A 269 0.55 -0.51 -4.82
N GLU A 270 -0.28 0.38 -5.37
CA GLU A 270 0.13 1.45 -6.25
C GLU A 270 0.64 2.64 -5.44
N LEU A 271 1.30 3.62 -6.06
CA LEU A 271 1.71 4.86 -5.39
C LEU A 271 0.74 5.99 -5.68
N LEU A 272 0.31 6.68 -4.61
CA LEU A 272 -0.33 7.98 -4.64
C LEU A 272 0.71 9.02 -4.27
N PHE A 273 0.92 10.02 -5.12
CA PHE A 273 1.95 11.04 -4.89
C PHE A 273 1.56 12.40 -5.46
N THR A 274 2.21 13.44 -4.96
CA THR A 274 1.97 14.82 -5.39
C THR A 274 3.18 15.38 -6.11
N VAL A 275 2.93 16.17 -7.17
CA VAL A 275 3.97 16.76 -8.03
C VAL A 275 3.71 18.25 -8.22
N PRO A 276 4.67 19.14 -7.91
CA PRO A 276 4.47 20.56 -8.11
C PRO A 276 4.38 20.89 -9.61
N PRO A 277 3.56 21.88 -10.03
CA PRO A 277 3.31 22.19 -11.44
C PRO A 277 4.59 22.40 -12.26
N ARG A 278 5.62 23.00 -11.66
CA ARG A 278 6.93 23.23 -12.31
C ARG A 278 7.65 21.94 -12.70
N LEU A 279 7.36 20.83 -12.02
CA LEU A 279 7.96 19.51 -12.28
C LEU A 279 7.03 18.57 -13.07
N ALA A 280 5.78 18.96 -13.32
CA ALA A 280 4.80 18.14 -14.03
C ALA A 280 5.30 17.67 -15.41
N ARG A 281 6.04 18.51 -16.12
CA ARG A 281 6.63 18.17 -17.44
C ARG A 281 7.73 17.09 -17.37
N ARG A 282 8.29 16.83 -16.19
CA ARG A 282 9.30 15.79 -15.94
C ARG A 282 8.68 14.44 -15.62
N LEU A 283 7.37 14.41 -15.32
CA LEU A 283 6.63 13.19 -15.05
C LEU A 283 6.23 12.54 -16.38
N PRO A 284 6.75 11.35 -16.72
CA PRO A 284 6.36 10.66 -17.94
C PRO A 284 4.93 10.13 -17.81
N PRO A 285 4.17 9.98 -18.90
CA PRO A 285 2.82 9.38 -18.87
C PRO A 285 2.85 7.90 -18.50
N SER A 286 4.01 7.24 -18.61
CA SER A 286 4.24 5.90 -18.08
C SER A 286 5.70 5.73 -17.68
N PHE A 287 5.94 4.91 -16.64
CA PHE A 287 7.26 4.58 -16.13
C PHE A 287 7.50 3.07 -16.30
N HIS A 288 8.42 2.69 -17.20
CA HIS A 288 8.68 1.28 -17.56
C HIS A 288 7.39 0.50 -17.92
N GLY A 289 6.47 1.12 -18.66
CA GLY A 289 5.19 0.53 -19.05
C GLY A 289 4.10 0.60 -17.98
N LEU A 290 4.39 1.12 -16.78
CA LEU A 290 3.40 1.38 -15.74
C LEU A 290 2.77 2.76 -16.00
N PRO A 291 1.45 2.87 -16.27
CA PRO A 291 0.80 4.15 -16.48
C PRO A 291 0.89 5.05 -15.26
N ILE A 292 0.99 6.35 -15.45
CA ILE A 292 0.87 7.37 -14.42
C ILE A 292 -0.28 8.30 -14.80
N SER A 293 -1.24 8.46 -13.91
CA SER A 293 -2.44 9.26 -14.12
C SER A 293 -2.48 10.46 -13.18
N VAL A 294 -2.70 11.65 -13.72
CA VAL A 294 -3.04 12.84 -12.91
C VAL A 294 -4.54 12.77 -12.63
N ILE A 295 -4.91 12.55 -11.39
CA ILE A 295 -6.31 12.31 -10.97
C ILE A 295 -6.93 13.50 -10.25
N GLY A 296 -6.15 14.53 -9.90
CA GLY A 296 -6.65 15.63 -9.10
C GLY A 296 -5.58 16.69 -8.84
N GLU A 297 -5.88 17.55 -7.88
CA GLU A 297 -5.01 18.61 -7.40
C GLU A 297 -5.13 18.78 -5.88
N ILE A 298 -4.08 19.25 -5.24
CA ILE A 298 -4.05 19.60 -3.82
C ILE A 298 -4.61 21.01 -3.61
N THR A 299 -5.41 21.19 -2.56
CA THR A 299 -6.07 22.46 -2.23
C THR A 299 -5.71 22.93 -0.82
N SER A 300 -5.85 24.24 -0.57
CA SER A 300 -5.62 24.82 0.76
C SER A 300 -6.74 24.52 1.77
N LYS A 301 -7.97 24.23 1.29
CA LYS A 301 -9.07 23.83 2.17
C LYS A 301 -8.85 22.39 2.60
N ARG A 302 -8.87 22.12 3.91
CA ARG A 302 -8.67 20.79 4.51
C ARG A 302 -9.90 19.88 4.33
N GLU A 303 -10.35 19.72 3.08
CA GLU A 303 -11.45 18.84 2.69
C GLU A 303 -11.08 18.09 1.39
N THR A 304 -11.44 16.83 1.31
CA THR A 304 -11.28 16.06 0.08
C THR A 304 -12.61 15.95 -0.64
N ARG A 305 -12.62 16.33 -1.92
CA ARG A 305 -13.83 16.35 -2.75
C ARG A 305 -13.66 15.52 -4.01
N LEU A 306 -14.68 14.73 -4.32
CA LEU A 306 -14.79 14.02 -5.59
C LEU A 306 -15.64 14.87 -6.55
N ILE A 307 -15.06 15.18 -7.71
CA ILE A 307 -15.69 15.99 -8.76
C ILE A 307 -16.15 15.05 -9.88
N ASN A 308 -17.40 15.14 -10.28
CA ASN A 308 -17.94 14.38 -11.40
C ASN A 308 -17.75 15.13 -12.74
N PRO A 309 -17.92 14.46 -13.91
CA PRO A 309 -17.77 15.09 -15.23
C PRO A 309 -18.69 16.28 -15.48
N ALA A 310 -19.85 16.33 -14.83
CA ALA A 310 -20.81 17.44 -14.93
C ALA A 310 -20.48 18.62 -14.00
N GLY A 311 -19.31 18.58 -13.31
CA GLY A 311 -18.88 19.64 -12.38
C GLY A 311 -19.48 19.54 -10.97
N GLY A 312 -20.36 18.57 -10.72
CA GLY A 312 -20.89 18.31 -9.39
C GLY A 312 -19.79 17.83 -8.43
N SER A 313 -19.91 18.22 -7.18
CA SER A 313 -18.88 17.97 -6.17
C SER A 313 -19.50 17.35 -4.91
N LYS A 314 -18.90 16.27 -4.39
CA LYS A 314 -19.30 15.63 -3.12
C LYS A 314 -18.08 15.40 -2.25
N PHE A 315 -18.26 15.36 -0.94
CA PHE A 315 -17.18 14.98 -0.02
C PHE A 315 -16.75 13.54 -0.30
N LEU A 316 -15.44 13.32 -0.42
CA LEU A 316 -14.83 12.00 -0.45
C LEU A 316 -14.44 11.62 0.98
N ARG A 317 -15.25 10.75 1.58
CA ARG A 317 -14.98 10.22 2.93
C ARG A 317 -14.16 8.93 2.84
N SER A 318 -13.31 8.67 3.84
CA SER A 318 -12.60 7.40 3.99
C SER A 318 -13.62 6.25 4.07
N GLY A 319 -13.54 5.34 3.12
CA GLY A 319 -14.44 4.20 2.97
C GLY A 319 -13.71 2.89 2.69
N GLY A 320 -12.37 2.91 2.73
CA GLY A 320 -11.51 1.77 2.50
C GLY A 320 -11.43 0.81 3.68
N TRP A 321 -10.41 -0.03 3.68
CA TRP A 321 -10.20 -1.03 4.73
C TRP A 321 -9.91 -0.37 6.09
N ASP A 322 -10.51 -0.92 7.14
CA ASP A 322 -10.21 -0.64 8.55
C ASP A 322 -10.50 -1.92 9.33
N PRO A 323 -9.50 -2.59 9.93
CA PRO A 323 -9.67 -3.86 10.62
C PRO A 323 -10.59 -3.77 11.84
N PHE A 324 -10.83 -2.58 12.37
CA PHE A 324 -11.69 -2.32 13.55
C PHE A 324 -13.09 -1.82 13.17
N ARG A 325 -13.36 -1.55 11.90
CA ARG A 325 -14.69 -1.20 11.40
C ARG A 325 -15.49 -2.47 11.14
N ARG A 326 -16.62 -2.65 11.82
CA ARG A 326 -17.57 -3.73 11.46
C ARG A 326 -18.06 -3.50 10.02
N ARG A 327 -17.88 -4.48 9.14
CA ARG A 327 -18.62 -4.52 7.88
C ARG A 327 -20.08 -4.73 8.22
N SER A 328 -20.93 -3.72 7.94
CA SER A 328 -22.38 -3.79 8.05
C SER A 328 -22.96 -4.72 6.99
#